data_ffbd79b10be5d2b717fe12b50f195f2c
#
_entry.id   ffbd79b10be5d2b717fe12b50f195f2c
#
_cell.length_a   1.000
_cell.length_b   1.000
_cell.length_c   1.000
_cell.angle_alpha   90.00
_cell.angle_beta   90.00
_cell.angle_gamma   90.00
#
_symmetry.space_group_name_H-M   'P 1'
#
loop_
_entity.id
_entity.type
_entity.pdbx_description
1 polymer ?
#
loop_
_entity_poly.entity_id
_entity_poly.type
_entity_poly.pdbx_seq_one_letter_code
_entity_poly.pdbx_strand_id
1 'polypeptide(L)'
;VKGGMLAAKKLIDANCRKLLMISEVLSLTCAYDRFQGFKTAIEENGLKTDLLIRSGLSVEAFGEKIFELGKNYAYPDGIFCFNDMIAFETLFYIEKYNLPPVKIVGYDNIQEEIKIPKRLTSVGTDKLKLCERAVSVLLNKIENGCTFTQKEKADVFLADGTTT
;
A
#
# COMPACT_ATOMS: atom_id res chain seq x y z
N VAL A 1 -0.30 -10.44 2.51
CA VAL A 1 0.13 -11.09 1.26
C VAL A 1 -0.82 -10.73 0.12
N LYS A 2 -2.10 -11.18 0.11
CA LYS A 2 -3.07 -10.97 -1.01
C LYS A 2 -3.16 -9.51 -1.48
N GLY A 3 -3.17 -8.53 -0.56
CA GLY A 3 -3.23 -7.11 -0.92
C GLY A 3 -1.97 -6.61 -1.64
N GLY A 4 -0.79 -7.05 -1.23
CA GLY A 4 0.45 -6.75 -1.96
C GLY A 4 0.45 -7.32 -3.37
N MET A 5 -0.07 -8.54 -3.56
CA MET A 5 -0.23 -9.14 -4.90
C MET A 5 -1.19 -8.34 -5.78
N LEU A 6 -2.31 -7.83 -5.22
CA LEU A 6 -3.24 -6.97 -5.97
C LEU A 6 -2.57 -5.67 -6.43
N ALA A 7 -1.79 -5.04 -5.54
CA ALA A 7 -1.04 -3.82 -5.88
C ALA A 7 -0.02 -4.07 -7.00
N ALA A 8 0.76 -5.17 -6.90
CA ALA A 8 1.71 -5.56 -7.93
C ALA A 8 1.01 -5.79 -9.28
N LYS A 9 -0.05 -6.59 -9.28
CA LYS A 9 -0.82 -6.86 -10.50
C LYS A 9 -1.32 -5.58 -11.15
N LYS A 10 -1.89 -4.65 -10.38
CA LYS A 10 -2.37 -3.37 -10.91
C LYS A 10 -1.28 -2.57 -11.61
N LEU A 11 -0.08 -2.49 -11.01
CA LEU A 11 1.05 -1.78 -11.61
C LEU A 11 1.56 -2.49 -12.87
N ILE A 12 1.65 -3.82 -12.86
CA ILE A 12 2.08 -4.61 -14.02
C ILE A 12 1.09 -4.47 -15.18
N ASP A 13 -0.22 -4.57 -14.91
CA ASP A 13 -1.29 -4.39 -15.89
C ASP A 13 -1.30 -2.96 -16.47
N ALA A 14 -0.82 -1.99 -15.67
CA ALA A 14 -0.60 -0.61 -16.09
C ALA A 14 0.74 -0.40 -16.83
N ASN A 15 1.41 -1.48 -17.26
CA ASN A 15 2.69 -1.49 -17.98
C ASN A 15 3.89 -0.96 -17.20
N CYS A 16 3.87 -0.93 -15.87
CA CYS A 16 5.06 -0.62 -15.07
C CYS A 16 6.07 -1.77 -15.11
N ARG A 17 7.36 -1.42 -15.17
CA ARG A 17 8.47 -2.40 -15.22
C ARG A 17 9.58 -2.09 -14.22
N LYS A 18 9.70 -0.85 -13.77
CA LYS A 18 10.63 -0.40 -12.73
C LYS A 18 9.85 -0.14 -11.46
N LEU A 19 9.80 -1.12 -10.59
CA LEU A 19 8.87 -1.14 -9.47
C LEU A 19 9.60 -0.87 -8.15
N LEU A 20 9.01 0.00 -7.32
CA LEU A 20 9.48 0.34 -5.99
C LEU A 20 8.36 0.10 -4.99
N MET A 21 8.69 -0.46 -3.83
CA MET A 21 7.81 -0.39 -2.66
C MET A 21 8.34 0.62 -1.65
N ILE A 22 7.51 1.54 -1.19
CA ILE A 22 7.78 2.42 -0.05
C ILE A 22 7.02 1.87 1.15
N SER A 23 7.74 1.41 2.17
CA SER A 23 7.18 0.65 3.29
C SER A 23 7.62 1.18 4.65
N GLU A 24 6.90 0.78 5.67
CA GLU A 24 7.35 0.79 7.04
C GLU A 24 8.36 -0.33 7.29
N VAL A 25 9.00 -0.35 8.47
CA VAL A 25 9.98 -1.39 8.83
C VAL A 25 9.35 -2.79 8.71
N LEU A 26 10.07 -3.71 8.12
CA LEU A 26 9.58 -5.08 7.87
C LEU A 26 9.46 -5.95 9.14
N SER A 27 9.86 -5.46 10.30
CA SER A 27 9.55 -6.09 11.59
C SER A 27 8.06 -6.02 11.94
N LEU A 28 7.30 -5.11 11.33
CA LEU A 28 5.84 -5.08 11.41
C LEU A 28 5.27 -6.18 10.49
N THR A 29 4.50 -7.10 11.08
CA THR A 29 3.91 -8.22 10.34
C THR A 29 3.11 -7.77 9.11
N CYS A 30 2.33 -6.68 9.22
CA CYS A 30 1.56 -6.17 8.10
C CYS A 30 2.44 -5.59 6.98
N ALA A 31 3.58 -4.94 7.32
CA ALA A 31 4.54 -4.44 6.34
C ALA A 31 5.24 -5.60 5.62
N TYR A 32 5.70 -6.59 6.38
CA TYR A 32 6.30 -7.81 5.84
C TYR A 32 5.34 -8.55 4.90
N ASP A 33 4.10 -8.79 5.33
CA ASP A 33 3.10 -9.48 4.52
C ASP A 33 2.75 -8.73 3.23
N ARG A 34 2.62 -7.40 3.29
CA ARG A 34 2.39 -6.57 2.10
C ARG A 34 3.57 -6.66 1.14
N PHE A 35 4.80 -6.54 1.67
CA PHE A 35 6.03 -6.64 0.87
C PHE A 35 6.19 -8.03 0.24
N GLN A 36 5.98 -9.11 0.99
CA GLN A 36 6.09 -10.47 0.45
C GLN A 36 5.08 -10.70 -0.69
N GLY A 37 3.83 -10.27 -0.52
CA GLY A 37 2.83 -10.39 -1.59
C GLY A 37 3.20 -9.60 -2.83
N PHE A 38 3.68 -8.36 -2.67
CA PHE A 38 4.11 -7.50 -3.75
C PHE A 38 5.31 -8.11 -4.48
N LYS A 39 6.35 -8.49 -3.74
CA LYS A 39 7.58 -9.09 -4.28
C LYS A 39 7.29 -10.38 -5.04
N THR A 40 6.54 -11.31 -4.45
CA THR A 40 6.22 -12.59 -5.09
C THR A 40 5.54 -12.37 -6.45
N ALA A 41 4.51 -11.54 -6.51
CA ALA A 41 3.79 -11.30 -7.76
C ALA A 41 4.68 -10.62 -8.84
N ILE A 42 5.64 -9.79 -8.44
CA ILE A 42 6.60 -9.16 -9.36
C ILE A 42 7.60 -10.18 -9.89
N GLU A 43 8.16 -11.04 -9.02
CA GLU A 43 9.11 -12.09 -9.39
C GLU A 43 8.47 -13.15 -10.30
N GLU A 44 7.21 -13.53 -10.06
CA GLU A 44 6.42 -14.42 -10.94
C GLU A 44 6.25 -13.86 -12.36
N ASN A 45 6.32 -12.54 -12.53
CA ASN A 45 6.29 -11.87 -13.84
C ASN A 45 7.69 -11.54 -14.40
N GLY A 46 8.75 -12.11 -13.82
CA GLY A 46 10.13 -11.91 -14.29
C GLY A 46 10.70 -10.51 -14.04
N LEU A 47 10.07 -9.74 -13.15
CA LEU A 47 10.47 -8.38 -12.79
C LEU A 47 11.20 -8.35 -11.43
N LYS A 48 11.75 -7.19 -11.10
CA LYS A 48 12.37 -6.92 -9.79
C LYS A 48 11.71 -5.72 -9.15
N THR A 49 11.79 -5.65 -7.82
CA THR A 49 11.34 -4.49 -7.06
C THR A 49 12.43 -4.04 -6.10
N ASP A 50 12.54 -2.73 -5.95
CA ASP A 50 13.33 -2.10 -4.90
C ASP A 50 12.46 -1.82 -3.67
N LEU A 51 13.09 -1.56 -2.53
CA LEU A 51 12.43 -1.26 -1.27
C LEU A 51 13.03 0.00 -0.65
N LEU A 52 12.18 0.96 -0.33
CA LEU A 52 12.51 2.15 0.46
C LEU A 52 11.76 2.07 1.79
N ILE A 53 12.49 2.17 2.91
CA ILE A 53 11.89 2.23 4.25
C ILE A 53 11.63 3.69 4.61
N ARG A 54 10.35 4.03 4.90
CA ARG A 54 9.89 5.35 5.32
C ARG A 54 10.13 5.58 6.80
N SER A 55 9.99 4.55 7.63
CA SER A 55 10.13 4.62 9.09
C SER A 55 11.49 5.18 9.50
N GLY A 56 11.45 6.05 10.52
CA GLY A 56 12.65 6.69 11.06
C GLY A 56 13.16 7.88 10.25
N LEU A 57 12.58 8.19 9.09
CA LEU A 57 12.90 9.41 8.35
C LEU A 57 12.02 10.57 8.84
N SER A 58 12.60 11.76 8.97
CA SER A 58 11.79 12.99 9.09
C SER A 58 11.03 13.25 7.78
N VAL A 59 10.08 14.18 7.81
CA VAL A 59 9.33 14.60 6.60
C VAL A 59 10.30 15.12 5.54
N GLU A 60 11.27 15.95 5.95
CA GLU A 60 12.29 16.53 5.08
C GLU A 60 13.21 15.46 4.48
N ALA A 61 13.71 14.53 5.34
CA ALA A 61 14.60 13.45 4.89
C ALA A 61 13.90 12.50 3.92
N PHE A 62 12.60 12.24 4.10
CA PHE A 62 11.82 11.47 3.13
C PHE A 62 11.67 12.23 1.81
N GLY A 63 11.38 13.54 1.85
CA GLY A 63 11.33 14.39 0.68
C GLY A 63 12.64 14.38 -0.11
N GLU A 64 13.78 14.45 0.57
CA GLU A 64 15.11 14.35 -0.05
C GLU A 64 15.30 12.99 -0.74
N LYS A 65 14.86 11.88 -0.12
CA LYS A 65 14.92 10.55 -0.75
C LYS A 65 14.08 10.47 -2.03
N ILE A 66 12.88 11.03 -2.03
CA ILE A 66 12.05 11.10 -3.25
C ILE A 66 12.74 11.96 -4.33
N PHE A 67 13.35 13.07 -3.94
CA PHE A 67 14.10 13.92 -4.88
C PHE A 67 15.33 13.19 -5.47
N GLU A 68 16.08 12.46 -4.66
CA GLU A 68 17.22 11.64 -5.11
C GLU A 68 16.78 10.56 -6.10
N LEU A 69 15.65 9.88 -5.84
CA LEU A 69 15.08 8.91 -6.78
C LEU A 69 14.84 9.55 -8.16
N GLY A 70 14.30 10.77 -8.19
CA GLY A 70 14.01 11.49 -9.44
C GLY A 70 15.23 11.85 -10.27
N LYS A 71 16.42 11.90 -9.66
CA LYS A 71 17.70 12.17 -10.36
C LYS A 71 18.34 10.90 -10.93
N ASN A 72 17.85 9.74 -10.57
CA ASN A 72 18.47 8.48 -10.93
C ASN A 72 17.88 7.93 -12.25
N TYR A 73 18.72 7.36 -13.12
CA TYR A 73 18.28 6.63 -14.32
C TYR A 73 17.35 5.44 -14.00
N ALA A 74 17.35 4.97 -12.74
CA ALA A 74 16.48 3.91 -12.24
C ALA A 74 15.19 4.45 -11.63
N TYR A 75 14.76 5.68 -11.94
CA TYR A 75 13.48 6.22 -11.46
C TYR A 75 12.33 5.25 -11.72
N PRO A 76 11.53 4.92 -10.70
CA PRO A 76 10.45 3.94 -10.85
C PRO A 76 9.35 4.48 -11.77
N ASP A 77 8.70 3.60 -12.50
CA ASP A 77 7.48 3.89 -13.27
C ASP A 77 6.22 3.44 -12.51
N GLY A 78 6.40 2.62 -11.45
CA GLY A 78 5.34 2.18 -10.55
C GLY A 78 5.81 2.11 -9.09
N ILE A 79 5.02 2.68 -8.18
CA ILE A 79 5.27 2.67 -6.74
C ILE A 79 4.08 2.05 -6.01
N PHE A 80 4.35 1.07 -5.16
CA PHE A 80 3.41 0.60 -4.15
C PHE A 80 3.77 1.22 -2.80
N CYS A 81 2.86 1.99 -2.21
CA CYS A 81 3.04 2.57 -0.88
C CYS A 81 2.36 1.70 0.17
N PHE A 82 3.03 1.49 1.30
CA PHE A 82 2.55 0.70 2.43
C PHE A 82 1.12 1.07 2.83
N ASN A 83 0.81 2.38 2.87
CA ASN A 83 -0.53 2.90 3.12
C ASN A 83 -0.80 4.16 2.29
N ASP A 84 -2.03 4.64 2.34
CA ASP A 84 -2.46 5.83 1.59
C ASP A 84 -1.79 7.12 2.08
N MET A 85 -1.44 7.22 3.36
CA MET A 85 -0.75 8.40 3.89
C MET A 85 0.63 8.55 3.25
N ILE A 86 1.40 7.45 3.19
CA ILE A 86 2.69 7.44 2.50
C ILE A 86 2.51 7.70 0.99
N ALA A 87 1.44 7.21 0.39
CA ALA A 87 1.15 7.47 -1.01
C ALA A 87 0.90 8.96 -1.28
N PHE A 88 0.11 9.63 -0.43
CA PHE A 88 -0.12 11.09 -0.55
C PHE A 88 1.15 11.89 -0.29
N GLU A 89 1.95 11.52 0.72
CA GLU A 89 3.24 12.16 0.99
C GLU A 89 4.18 12.01 -0.23
N THR A 90 4.22 10.83 -0.84
CA THR A 90 5.01 10.56 -2.05
C THR A 90 4.53 11.43 -3.23
N LEU A 91 3.23 11.48 -3.50
CA LEU A 91 2.63 12.32 -4.54
C LEU A 91 2.95 13.80 -4.33
N PHE A 92 2.85 14.28 -3.09
CA PHE A 92 3.20 15.65 -2.74
C PHE A 92 4.64 15.99 -3.12
N TYR A 93 5.61 15.11 -2.82
CA TYR A 93 7.01 15.38 -3.15
C TYR A 93 7.31 15.23 -4.65
N ILE A 94 6.66 14.30 -5.35
CA ILE A 94 6.77 14.19 -6.80
C ILE A 94 6.32 15.51 -7.45
N GLU A 95 5.21 16.05 -7.03
CA GLU A 95 4.67 17.32 -7.52
C GLU A 95 5.55 18.51 -7.11
N LYS A 96 5.94 18.59 -5.83
CA LYS A 96 6.80 19.65 -5.28
C LYS A 96 8.13 19.79 -6.03
N TYR A 97 8.73 18.67 -6.41
CA TYR A 97 10.02 18.65 -7.10
C TYR A 97 9.91 18.55 -8.62
N ASN A 98 8.69 18.63 -9.15
CA ASN A 98 8.40 18.50 -10.57
C ASN A 98 9.07 17.28 -11.22
N LEU A 99 8.97 16.14 -10.54
CA LEU A 99 9.53 14.87 -11.00
C LEU A 99 8.63 14.24 -12.09
N PRO A 100 9.19 13.33 -12.91
CA PRO A 100 8.38 12.63 -13.91
C PRO A 100 7.17 11.93 -13.27
N PRO A 101 6.02 11.85 -13.96
CA PRO A 101 4.84 11.17 -13.45
C PRO A 101 5.14 9.69 -13.24
N VAL A 102 4.66 9.16 -12.13
CA VAL A 102 4.78 7.76 -11.74
C VAL A 102 3.41 7.23 -11.32
N LYS A 103 3.13 5.96 -11.61
CA LYS A 103 1.90 5.31 -11.17
C LYS A 103 2.02 4.88 -9.72
N ILE A 104 0.99 5.17 -8.92
CA ILE A 104 1.02 4.89 -7.47
C ILE A 104 -0.20 4.08 -7.07
N VAL A 105 0.05 3.04 -6.27
CA VAL A 105 -0.97 2.28 -5.56
C VAL A 105 -0.73 2.43 -4.06
N GLY A 106 -1.76 2.82 -3.33
CA GLY A 106 -1.78 2.88 -1.87
C GLY A 106 -2.40 1.64 -1.23
N TYR A 107 -2.66 1.75 0.06
CA TYR A 107 -3.32 0.73 0.86
C TYR A 107 -4.15 1.40 1.98
N ASP A 108 -5.27 0.78 2.37
CA ASP A 108 -6.25 1.14 3.39
C ASP A 108 -7.50 1.84 2.84
N ASN A 109 -7.46 2.39 1.61
CA ASN A 109 -8.56 3.09 0.94
C ASN A 109 -9.25 4.14 1.85
N ILE A 110 -8.43 5.02 2.46
CA ILE A 110 -8.93 6.07 3.38
C ILE A 110 -9.64 7.22 2.67
N GLN A 111 -9.47 7.34 1.37
CA GLN A 111 -10.07 8.42 0.56
C GLN A 111 -11.60 8.40 0.52
N GLU A 112 -12.24 7.29 0.90
CA GLU A 112 -13.69 7.24 1.08
C GLU A 112 -14.16 8.07 2.30
N GLU A 113 -13.25 8.29 3.25
CA GLU A 113 -13.50 9.00 4.51
C GLU A 113 -13.08 10.47 4.45
N ILE A 114 -12.19 10.82 3.52
CA ILE A 114 -11.63 12.17 3.36
C ILE A 114 -11.82 12.66 1.93
N LYS A 115 -12.22 13.93 1.79
CA LYS A 115 -12.34 14.57 0.47
C LYS A 115 -10.97 15.05 0.03
N ILE A 116 -10.41 14.38 -0.98
CA ILE A 116 -9.13 14.74 -1.60
C ILE A 116 -9.30 14.99 -3.10
N PRO A 117 -8.56 15.96 -3.67
CA PRO A 117 -8.72 16.34 -5.08
C PRO A 117 -8.35 15.22 -6.06
N LYS A 118 -7.41 14.36 -5.70
CA LYS A 118 -6.87 13.30 -6.56
C LYS A 118 -7.22 11.93 -5.99
N ARG A 119 -7.98 11.16 -6.74
CA ARG A 119 -8.39 9.83 -6.30
C ARG A 119 -7.24 8.84 -6.45
N LEU A 120 -6.77 8.32 -5.32
CA LEU A 120 -5.71 7.32 -5.25
C LEU A 120 -6.25 5.93 -5.63
N THR A 121 -5.53 5.20 -6.47
CA THR A 121 -5.74 3.75 -6.60
C THR A 121 -5.21 3.09 -5.33
N SER A 122 -6.06 2.35 -4.61
CA SER A 122 -5.71 1.82 -3.28
C SER A 122 -6.27 0.42 -3.06
N VAL A 123 -5.52 -0.39 -2.32
CA VAL A 123 -6.02 -1.69 -1.82
C VAL A 123 -6.82 -1.43 -0.54
N GLY A 124 -8.09 -1.79 -0.56
CA GLY A 124 -9.01 -1.61 0.55
C GLY A 124 -9.52 -2.91 1.14
N THR A 125 -10.22 -2.77 2.27
CA THR A 125 -11.00 -3.81 2.93
C THR A 125 -12.39 -3.24 3.22
N ASP A 126 -13.42 -4.04 3.13
CA ASP A 126 -14.76 -3.66 3.58
C ASP A 126 -14.76 -3.48 5.11
N LYS A 127 -14.55 -2.23 5.53
CA LYS A 127 -14.40 -1.85 6.94
C LYS A 127 -15.68 -2.09 7.73
N LEU A 128 -16.84 -1.82 7.11
CA LEU A 128 -18.13 -2.03 7.77
C LEU A 128 -18.34 -3.52 8.09
N LYS A 129 -18.19 -4.37 7.09
CA LYS A 129 -18.29 -5.82 7.26
C LYS A 129 -17.27 -6.38 8.26
N LEU A 130 -16.04 -5.83 8.25
CA LEU A 130 -15.00 -6.21 9.22
C LEU A 130 -15.42 -5.84 10.66
N CYS A 131 -15.94 -4.63 10.87
CA CYS A 131 -16.42 -4.17 12.16
C CYS A 131 -17.63 -4.98 12.65
N GLU A 132 -18.62 -5.20 11.79
CA GLU A 132 -19.79 -6.04 12.11
C GLU A 132 -19.37 -7.45 12.54
N ARG A 133 -18.42 -8.04 11.81
CA ARG A 133 -17.91 -9.36 12.15
C ARG A 133 -17.15 -9.37 13.47
N ALA A 134 -16.31 -8.38 13.73
CA ALA A 134 -15.57 -8.26 14.99
C ALA A 134 -16.51 -8.14 16.19
N VAL A 135 -17.54 -7.30 16.08
CA VAL A 135 -18.57 -7.14 17.13
C VAL A 135 -19.34 -8.44 17.34
N SER A 136 -19.78 -9.10 16.26
CA SER A 136 -20.49 -10.38 16.34
C SER A 136 -19.66 -11.46 17.04
N VAL A 137 -18.37 -11.57 16.73
CA VAL A 137 -17.46 -12.52 17.39
C VAL A 137 -17.29 -12.17 18.87
N LEU A 138 -17.18 -10.89 19.21
CA LEU A 138 -17.03 -10.45 20.61
C LEU A 138 -18.30 -10.75 21.42
N LEU A 139 -19.48 -10.41 20.91
CA LEU A 139 -20.75 -10.68 21.58
C LEU A 139 -20.95 -12.19 21.80
N ASN A 140 -20.69 -12.99 20.78
CA ASN A 140 -20.79 -14.45 20.91
C ASN A 140 -19.85 -15.01 22.00
N LYS A 141 -18.63 -14.46 22.13
CA LYS A 141 -17.73 -14.86 23.20
C LYS A 141 -18.25 -14.48 24.59
N ILE A 142 -18.85 -13.31 24.73
CA ILE A 142 -19.43 -12.84 26.00
C ILE A 142 -20.62 -13.71 26.39
N GLU A 143 -21.55 -13.94 25.47
CA GLU A 143 -22.80 -14.65 25.73
C GLU A 143 -22.59 -16.15 25.96
N ASN A 144 -21.70 -16.77 25.21
CA ASN A 144 -21.52 -18.23 25.23
C ASN A 144 -20.25 -18.68 25.96
N GLY A 145 -19.52 -17.79 26.64
CA GLY A 145 -18.30 -18.11 27.40
C GLY A 145 -17.19 -18.75 26.55
N CYS A 146 -17.19 -18.50 25.25
CA CYS A 146 -16.29 -19.15 24.31
C CYS A 146 -14.86 -18.61 24.44
N THR A 147 -13.91 -19.47 24.79
CA THR A 147 -12.50 -19.11 24.97
C THR A 147 -11.64 -19.27 23.71
N PHE A 148 -12.20 -19.77 22.61
CA PHE A 148 -11.45 -20.01 21.38
C PHE A 148 -10.96 -18.72 20.74
N THR A 149 -9.66 -18.72 20.39
CA THR A 149 -9.07 -17.67 19.55
C THR A 149 -9.34 -17.99 18.08
N GLN A 150 -10.32 -17.34 17.49
CA GLN A 150 -10.61 -17.45 16.07
C GLN A 150 -9.81 -16.39 15.30
N LYS A 151 -9.00 -16.82 14.34
CA LYS A 151 -8.34 -15.93 13.40
C LYS A 151 -9.13 -15.91 12.10
N GLU A 152 -9.69 -14.77 11.77
CA GLU A 152 -10.36 -14.55 10.49
C GLU A 152 -9.55 -13.58 9.64
N LYS A 153 -9.60 -13.76 8.33
CA LYS A 153 -8.98 -12.86 7.37
C LYS A 153 -10.06 -12.12 6.60
N ALA A 154 -10.01 -10.81 6.63
CA ALA A 154 -10.85 -10.00 5.76
C ALA A 154 -10.37 -10.08 4.31
N ASP A 155 -11.32 -10.10 3.38
CA ASP A 155 -11.02 -9.96 1.97
C ASP A 155 -10.56 -8.54 1.65
N VAL A 156 -9.67 -8.45 0.67
CA VAL A 156 -9.16 -7.19 0.15
C VAL A 156 -9.60 -7.02 -1.30
N PHE A 157 -9.84 -5.79 -1.69
CA PHE A 157 -10.19 -5.39 -3.05
C PHE A 157 -9.33 -4.23 -3.51
N LEU A 158 -9.33 -3.94 -4.80
CA LEU A 158 -8.69 -2.77 -5.37
C LEU A 158 -9.75 -1.70 -5.63
N ALA A 159 -9.59 -0.53 -5.01
CA ALA A 159 -10.36 0.66 -5.34
C ALA A 159 -9.63 1.42 -6.44
N ASP A 160 -10.23 1.50 -7.62
CA ASP A 160 -9.65 2.23 -8.75
C ASP A 160 -9.67 3.74 -8.51
N GLY A 161 -8.57 4.37 -8.83
CA GLY A 161 -8.36 5.81 -8.80
C GLY A 161 -7.77 6.32 -10.10
N THR A 162 -7.19 7.52 -10.04
CA THR A 162 -6.57 8.20 -11.19
C THR A 162 -5.04 8.16 -11.15
N THR A 163 -4.46 7.42 -10.19
CA THR A 163 -3.00 7.35 -10.00
C THR A 163 -2.33 6.16 -10.69
N THR A 164 -3.11 5.34 -11.41
CA THR A 164 -2.56 4.20 -12.18
C THR A 164 -3.10 4.16 -13.60
#